data_0fe8cfd5ca2ef6a5007cdc31c84200fc
#
_entry.id   0fe8cfd5ca2ef6a5007cdc31c84200fc
#
_cell.length_a   1.000
_cell.length_b   1.000
_cell.length_c   1.000
_cell.angle_alpha   90.00
_cell.angle_beta   90.00
_cell.angle_gamma   90.00
#
_symmetry.space_group_name_H-M   'P 1'
#
loop_
_entity.id
_entity.type
_entity.pdbx_description
1 polymer ?
#
loop_
_entity_poly.entity_id
_entity_poly.type
_entity_poly.pdbx_seq_one_letter_code
_entity_poly.pdbx_strand_id
1 'polypeptide(L)'
;EILVDNSSYPTKAIDENSHAYRPLGLGYANLGALLMSRGLPYDSDGGRALAAAITSLMTGTAYKRSAEIAGVVGPYEGFARNAEAHARVMRKHASANASMRMVTTLDKDVHRLATKAWAEGNKLGEKQGWRNAQASVLAPTGTIGFMMDCDTTGIEPDFSLVKFKKLVGGGSMQIVNQTIP
;
A
#
# COMPACT_ATOMS: atom_id res chain seq x y z
N GLU A 1 -8.07 10.24 -6.94
CA GLU A 1 -9.42 10.61 -7.33
C GLU A 1 -9.44 11.24 -8.73
N ILE A 2 -8.67 12.29 -9.00
CA ILE A 2 -8.61 12.96 -10.31
C ILE A 2 -8.33 11.96 -11.45
N LEU A 3 -7.41 11.00 -11.26
CA LEU A 3 -7.11 9.98 -12.26
C LEU A 3 -8.30 9.06 -12.55
N VAL A 4 -9.10 8.71 -11.54
CA VAL A 4 -10.30 7.88 -11.75
C VAL A 4 -11.29 8.61 -12.65
N ASP A 5 -11.49 9.90 -12.41
CA ASP A 5 -12.46 10.71 -13.18
C ASP A 5 -12.00 11.03 -14.61
N ASN A 6 -10.69 11.13 -14.83
CA ASN A 6 -10.12 11.52 -16.14
C ASN A 6 -9.54 10.34 -16.94
N SER A 7 -9.59 9.12 -16.42
CA SER A 7 -9.12 7.94 -17.16
C SER A 7 -10.12 7.47 -18.18
N SER A 8 -9.62 6.93 -19.30
CA SER A 8 -10.41 6.19 -20.27
C SER A 8 -10.29 4.69 -19.97
N TYR A 9 -11.41 4.00 -19.95
CA TYR A 9 -11.47 2.58 -19.63
C TYR A 9 -11.76 1.73 -20.88
N PRO A 10 -11.24 0.49 -20.98
CA PRO A 10 -11.28 -0.29 -22.22
C PRO A 10 -12.66 -0.82 -22.58
N THR A 11 -13.57 -0.94 -21.62
CA THR A 11 -14.97 -1.38 -21.87
C THR A 11 -15.94 -0.59 -21.01
N LYS A 12 -17.20 -0.48 -21.47
CA LYS A 12 -18.26 0.20 -20.73
C LYS A 12 -18.48 -0.37 -19.32
N ALA A 13 -18.44 -1.69 -19.15
CA ALA A 13 -18.61 -2.32 -17.85
C ALA A 13 -17.47 -1.98 -16.86
N ILE A 14 -16.22 -1.90 -17.34
CA ILE A 14 -15.08 -1.47 -16.53
C ILE A 14 -15.22 0.01 -16.16
N ASP A 15 -15.61 0.85 -17.11
CA ASP A 15 -15.85 2.28 -16.91
C ASP A 15 -16.88 2.52 -15.80
N GLU A 16 -18.07 1.94 -15.94
CA GLU A 16 -19.15 2.03 -14.96
C GLU A 16 -18.71 1.56 -13.56
N ASN A 17 -18.05 0.40 -13.46
CA ASN A 17 -17.57 -0.12 -12.18
C ASN A 17 -16.44 0.73 -11.59
N SER A 18 -15.52 1.24 -12.40
CA SER A 18 -14.43 2.09 -11.95
C SER A 18 -14.94 3.39 -11.33
N HIS A 19 -15.92 4.01 -11.94
CA HIS A 19 -16.56 5.22 -11.40
C HIS A 19 -17.42 4.92 -10.16
N ALA A 20 -18.21 3.83 -10.20
CA ALA A 20 -19.11 3.47 -9.11
C ALA A 20 -18.39 3.04 -7.84
N TYR A 21 -17.22 2.39 -7.94
CA TYR A 21 -16.48 1.84 -6.79
C TYR A 21 -15.16 2.56 -6.50
N ARG A 22 -14.61 3.28 -7.44
CA ARG A 22 -13.39 4.10 -7.34
C ARG A 22 -12.21 3.35 -6.70
N PRO A 23 -11.84 2.15 -7.22
CA PRO A 23 -10.76 1.37 -6.65
C PRO A 23 -9.41 2.03 -6.93
N LEU A 24 -8.54 2.06 -5.91
CA LEU A 24 -7.17 2.52 -6.00
C LEU A 24 -6.22 1.38 -5.64
N GLY A 25 -4.98 1.47 -6.12
CA GLY A 25 -3.93 0.52 -5.83
C GLY A 25 -2.68 1.22 -5.32
N LEU A 26 -2.77 1.91 -4.17
CA LEU A 26 -1.61 2.53 -3.52
C LEU A 26 -0.74 1.46 -2.88
N GLY A 27 0.53 1.45 -3.20
CA GLY A 27 1.51 0.52 -2.66
C GLY A 27 2.88 1.15 -2.49
N TYR A 28 3.85 0.37 -2.06
CA TYR A 28 5.24 0.79 -1.94
C TYR A 28 6.18 -0.30 -2.47
N ALA A 29 7.42 0.07 -2.72
CA ALA A 29 8.46 -0.82 -3.20
C ALA A 29 9.75 -0.62 -2.40
N ASN A 30 10.78 -1.40 -2.72
CA ASN A 30 12.12 -1.29 -2.17
C ASN A 30 12.24 -1.66 -0.67
N LEU A 31 11.32 -2.49 -0.15
CA LEU A 31 11.36 -2.97 1.21
C LEU A 31 12.65 -3.73 1.53
N GLY A 32 13.07 -4.62 0.62
CA GLY A 32 14.29 -5.41 0.80
C GLY A 32 15.52 -4.53 1.02
N ALA A 33 15.70 -3.50 0.19
CA ALA A 33 16.79 -2.54 0.34
C ALA A 33 16.70 -1.74 1.65
N LEU A 34 15.50 -1.32 2.05
CA LEU A 34 15.30 -0.66 3.34
C LEU A 34 15.75 -1.55 4.51
N LEU A 35 15.36 -2.82 4.51
CA LEU A 35 15.76 -3.76 5.57
C LEU A 35 17.28 -3.96 5.60
N MET A 36 17.91 -4.11 4.42
CA MET A 36 19.36 -4.21 4.29
C MET A 36 20.07 -2.98 4.85
N SER A 37 19.65 -1.78 4.47
CA SER A 37 20.23 -0.52 4.97
C SER A 37 20.06 -0.32 6.48
N ARG A 38 19.10 -1.02 7.09
CA ARG A 38 18.87 -1.02 8.54
C ARG A 38 19.54 -2.18 9.27
N GLY A 39 20.26 -3.04 8.55
CA GLY A 39 20.87 -4.24 9.12
C GLY A 39 19.86 -5.26 9.66
N LEU A 40 18.64 -5.25 9.10
CA LEU A 40 17.57 -6.17 9.47
C LEU A 40 17.52 -7.33 8.46
N PRO A 41 17.76 -8.57 8.87
CA PRO A 41 17.53 -9.71 7.98
C PRO A 41 16.07 -9.73 7.51
N TYR A 42 15.86 -10.02 6.22
CA TYR A 42 14.51 -10.08 5.66
C TYR A 42 13.64 -11.10 6.42
N ASP A 43 14.17 -12.31 6.64
CA ASP A 43 13.52 -13.35 7.43
C ASP A 43 13.87 -13.20 8.94
N SER A 44 13.38 -12.12 9.53
CA SER A 44 13.53 -11.86 10.96
C SER A 44 12.26 -11.24 11.55
N ASP A 45 12.10 -11.34 12.85
CA ASP A 45 10.98 -10.70 13.55
C ASP A 45 11.00 -9.18 13.40
N GLY A 46 12.19 -8.56 13.40
CA GLY A 46 12.35 -7.13 13.15
C GLY A 46 11.98 -6.71 11.74
N GLY A 47 12.41 -7.49 10.73
CA GLY A 47 12.02 -7.27 9.34
C GLY A 47 10.51 -7.36 9.13
N ARG A 48 9.88 -8.41 9.65
CA ARG A 48 8.42 -8.60 9.59
C ARG A 48 7.65 -7.50 10.33
N ALA A 49 8.11 -7.10 11.50
CA ALA A 49 7.48 -6.04 12.29
C ALA A 49 7.51 -4.69 11.55
N LEU A 50 8.66 -4.31 10.99
CA LEU A 50 8.79 -3.08 10.23
C LEU A 50 7.94 -3.09 8.96
N ALA A 51 7.97 -4.19 8.20
CA ALA A 51 7.13 -4.35 7.00
C ALA A 51 5.63 -4.24 7.32
N ALA A 52 5.18 -4.90 8.38
CA ALA A 52 3.79 -4.84 8.84
C ALA A 52 3.39 -3.42 9.27
N ALA A 53 4.26 -2.73 10.02
CA ALA A 53 4.01 -1.37 10.50
C ALA A 53 3.89 -0.36 9.34
N ILE A 54 4.81 -0.42 8.36
CA ILE A 54 4.78 0.44 7.16
C ILE A 54 3.50 0.18 6.35
N THR A 55 3.17 -1.09 6.09
CA THR A 55 1.95 -1.47 5.35
C THR A 55 0.70 -0.97 6.06
N SER A 56 0.64 -1.11 7.39
CA SER A 56 -0.50 -0.65 8.18
C SER A 56 -0.61 0.88 8.16
N LEU A 57 0.49 1.61 8.28
CA LEU A 57 0.50 3.07 8.22
C LEU A 57 0.02 3.58 6.86
N MET A 58 0.57 3.02 5.78
CA MET A 58 0.17 3.38 4.42
C MET A 58 -1.33 3.14 4.20
N THR A 59 -1.80 1.94 4.52
CA THR A 59 -3.20 1.55 4.28
C THR A 59 -4.16 2.35 5.17
N GLY A 60 -3.84 2.51 6.46
CA GLY A 60 -4.64 3.29 7.40
C GLY A 60 -4.74 4.76 6.99
N THR A 61 -3.62 5.36 6.53
CA THR A 61 -3.59 6.74 6.04
C THR A 61 -4.41 6.88 4.75
N ALA A 62 -4.29 5.92 3.83
CA ALA A 62 -5.05 5.93 2.58
C ALA A 62 -6.57 5.87 2.84
N TYR A 63 -7.05 4.98 3.70
CA TYR A 63 -8.47 4.90 4.03
C TYR A 63 -8.95 6.07 4.88
N LYS A 64 -8.13 6.61 5.78
CA LYS A 64 -8.44 7.88 6.47
C LYS A 64 -8.64 9.00 5.45
N ARG A 65 -7.73 9.15 4.49
CA ARG A 65 -7.86 10.16 3.43
C ARG A 65 -9.09 9.94 2.55
N SER A 66 -9.39 8.68 2.23
CA SER A 66 -10.62 8.33 1.50
C SER A 66 -11.89 8.76 2.25
N ALA A 67 -11.92 8.58 3.58
CA ALA A 67 -13.03 9.05 4.40
C ALA A 67 -13.10 10.59 4.44
N GLU A 68 -11.97 11.29 4.57
CA GLU A 68 -11.94 12.76 4.51
C GLU A 68 -12.51 13.29 3.18
N ILE A 69 -12.13 12.68 2.06
CA ILE A 69 -12.64 13.05 0.73
C ILE A 69 -14.15 12.77 0.64
N ALA A 70 -14.60 11.63 1.18
CA ALA A 70 -16.03 11.30 1.21
C ALA A 70 -16.86 12.35 1.97
N GLY A 71 -16.31 12.96 2.99
CA GLY A 71 -16.95 14.03 3.73
C GLY A 71 -17.18 15.31 2.91
N VAL A 72 -16.47 15.49 1.80
CA VAL A 72 -16.57 16.66 0.91
C VAL A 72 -17.40 16.36 -0.33
N VAL A 73 -17.12 15.23 -0.99
CA VAL A 73 -17.72 14.89 -2.31
C VAL A 73 -18.63 13.66 -2.28
N GLY A 74 -18.88 13.11 -1.10
CA GLY A 74 -19.68 11.90 -0.91
C GLY A 74 -18.88 10.61 -1.01
N PRO A 75 -19.39 9.51 -0.45
CA PRO A 75 -18.80 8.18 -0.58
C PRO A 75 -18.91 7.66 -2.02
N TYR A 76 -18.24 6.53 -2.32
CA TYR A 76 -18.41 5.87 -3.61
C TYR A 76 -19.87 5.42 -3.81
N GLU A 77 -20.35 5.39 -5.06
CA GLU A 77 -21.77 5.16 -5.39
C GLU A 77 -22.33 3.87 -4.80
N GLY A 78 -21.58 2.77 -4.87
CA GLY A 78 -21.96 1.48 -4.31
C GLY A 78 -21.87 1.39 -2.78
N PHE A 79 -21.53 2.47 -2.06
CA PHE A 79 -21.27 2.42 -0.61
C PHE A 79 -22.52 2.05 0.20
N ALA A 80 -23.67 2.64 -0.07
CA ALA A 80 -24.87 2.45 0.76
C ALA A 80 -25.25 0.96 0.91
N ARG A 81 -25.18 0.20 -0.17
CA ARG A 81 -25.48 -1.24 -0.16
C ARG A 81 -24.37 -2.10 0.46
N ASN A 82 -23.17 -1.55 0.62
CA ASN A 82 -21.98 -2.23 1.14
C ASN A 82 -21.48 -1.65 2.47
N ALA A 83 -22.15 -0.68 3.04
CA ALA A 83 -21.68 0.11 4.18
C ALA A 83 -21.27 -0.74 5.39
N GLU A 84 -22.10 -1.69 5.80
CA GLU A 84 -21.78 -2.57 6.91
C GLU A 84 -20.60 -3.49 6.61
N ALA A 85 -20.58 -4.10 5.43
CA ALA A 85 -19.48 -4.97 5.00
C ALA A 85 -18.17 -4.20 4.91
N HIS A 86 -18.18 -2.99 4.35
CA HIS A 86 -17.02 -2.12 4.26
C HIS A 86 -16.50 -1.73 5.66
N ALA A 87 -17.37 -1.23 6.54
CA ALA A 87 -17.01 -0.87 7.91
C ALA A 87 -16.46 -2.07 8.69
N ARG A 88 -17.03 -3.26 8.51
CA ARG A 88 -16.50 -4.50 9.10
C ARG A 88 -15.06 -4.80 8.63
N VAL A 89 -14.76 -4.62 7.35
CA VAL A 89 -13.40 -4.80 6.82
C VAL A 89 -12.45 -3.76 7.42
N MET A 90 -12.84 -2.51 7.53
CA MET A 90 -12.02 -1.46 8.14
C MET A 90 -11.73 -1.74 9.62
N ARG A 91 -12.71 -2.19 10.38
CA ARG A 91 -12.50 -2.64 11.78
C ARG A 91 -11.58 -3.85 11.87
N LYS A 92 -11.68 -4.80 10.93
CA LYS A 92 -10.79 -5.96 10.85
C LYS A 92 -9.33 -5.54 10.61
N HIS A 93 -9.08 -4.57 9.74
CA HIS A 93 -7.74 -4.00 9.54
C HIS A 93 -7.21 -3.30 10.79
N ALA A 94 -8.03 -2.49 11.47
CA ALA A 94 -7.64 -1.85 12.72
C ALA A 94 -7.33 -2.88 13.83
N SER A 95 -8.10 -3.96 13.91
CA SER A 95 -7.85 -5.08 14.83
C SER A 95 -6.55 -5.80 14.51
N ALA A 96 -6.26 -6.05 13.23
CA ALA A 96 -5.00 -6.64 12.80
C ALA A 96 -3.81 -5.73 13.18
N ASN A 97 -3.94 -4.40 12.98
CA ASN A 97 -2.94 -3.45 13.45
C ASN A 97 -2.73 -3.53 14.96
N ALA A 98 -3.79 -3.61 15.75
CA ALA A 98 -3.69 -3.68 17.21
C ALA A 98 -3.01 -4.96 17.72
N SER A 99 -3.07 -6.06 16.95
CA SER A 99 -2.46 -7.36 17.30
C SER A 99 -1.01 -7.51 16.82
N MET A 100 -0.44 -6.53 16.14
CA MET A 100 0.94 -6.58 15.66
C MET A 100 1.94 -6.57 16.82
N ARG A 101 2.94 -7.44 16.72
CA ARG A 101 4.07 -7.45 17.66
C ARG A 101 5.20 -6.58 17.11
N MET A 102 5.53 -5.51 17.84
CA MET A 102 6.63 -4.60 17.51
C MET A 102 7.91 -5.02 18.25
N VAL A 103 9.04 -4.91 17.57
CA VAL A 103 10.35 -5.41 18.05
C VAL A 103 11.34 -4.27 18.34
N THR A 104 11.43 -3.30 17.41
CA THR A 104 12.38 -2.18 17.49
C THR A 104 11.69 -0.86 17.85
N THR A 105 12.47 0.19 18.11
CA THR A 105 11.92 1.54 18.35
C THR A 105 11.28 2.09 17.07
N LEU A 106 11.90 1.85 15.91
CA LEU A 106 11.42 2.36 14.63
C LEU A 106 10.04 1.79 14.28
N ASP A 107 9.87 0.49 14.38
CA ASP A 107 8.57 -0.14 14.07
C ASP A 107 7.48 0.25 15.09
N LYS A 108 7.83 0.46 16.37
CA LYS A 108 6.90 1.01 17.38
C LYS A 108 6.41 2.40 17.03
N ASP A 109 7.30 3.28 16.57
CA ASP A 109 6.92 4.64 16.18
C ASP A 109 6.02 4.66 14.94
N VAL A 110 6.36 3.87 13.93
CA VAL A 110 5.53 3.70 12.73
C VAL A 110 4.16 3.10 13.10
N HIS A 111 4.14 2.06 13.93
CA HIS A 111 2.90 1.43 14.39
C HIS A 111 2.01 2.40 15.19
N ARG A 112 2.58 3.24 16.04
CA ARG A 112 1.84 4.28 16.77
C ARG A 112 1.11 5.25 15.81
N LEU A 113 1.79 5.66 14.74
CA LEU A 113 1.17 6.49 13.69
C LEU A 113 0.08 5.73 12.92
N ALA A 114 0.31 4.46 12.62
CA ALA A 114 -0.69 3.60 11.98
C ALA A 114 -1.94 3.45 12.86
N THR A 115 -1.77 3.19 14.15
CA THR A 115 -2.88 3.08 15.10
C THR A 115 -3.72 4.37 15.15
N LYS A 116 -3.08 5.52 15.15
CA LYS A 116 -3.75 6.82 15.07
C LYS A 116 -4.53 6.96 13.76
N ALA A 117 -3.91 6.62 12.62
CA ALA A 117 -4.55 6.70 11.31
C ALA A 117 -5.80 5.81 11.22
N TRP A 118 -5.74 4.58 11.71
CA TRP A 118 -6.88 3.66 11.76
C TRP A 118 -7.99 4.16 12.67
N ALA A 119 -7.67 4.65 13.88
CA ALA A 119 -8.68 5.16 14.81
C ALA A 119 -9.42 6.37 14.25
N GLU A 120 -8.70 7.34 13.71
CA GLU A 120 -9.27 8.54 13.09
C GLU A 120 -10.03 8.21 11.80
N GLY A 121 -9.45 7.36 10.94
CA GLY A 121 -10.05 6.96 9.67
C GLY A 121 -11.35 6.19 9.85
N ASN A 122 -11.41 5.25 10.77
CA ASN A 122 -12.63 4.49 11.06
C ASN A 122 -13.71 5.38 11.64
N LYS A 123 -13.38 6.28 12.59
CA LYS A 123 -14.32 7.24 13.16
C LYS A 123 -14.91 8.15 12.09
N LEU A 124 -14.11 8.63 11.15
CA LEU A 124 -14.59 9.45 10.04
C LEU A 124 -15.45 8.63 9.07
N GLY A 125 -14.97 7.46 8.67
CA GLY A 125 -15.64 6.61 7.69
C GLY A 125 -16.97 6.05 8.18
N GLU A 126 -17.11 5.72 9.47
CA GLU A 126 -18.38 5.31 10.06
C GLU A 126 -19.41 6.45 10.03
N LYS A 127 -18.98 7.70 10.09
CA LYS A 127 -19.86 8.87 10.03
C LYS A 127 -20.27 9.25 8.61
N GLN A 128 -19.36 9.18 7.65
CA GLN A 128 -19.54 9.80 6.32
C GLN A 128 -19.22 8.87 5.14
N GLY A 129 -18.84 7.62 5.41
CA GLY A 129 -18.45 6.65 4.39
C GLY A 129 -17.01 6.85 3.91
N TRP A 130 -16.65 6.08 2.88
CA TRP A 130 -15.35 6.17 2.20
C TRP A 130 -15.55 6.48 0.72
N ARG A 131 -14.64 7.24 0.14
CA ARG A 131 -14.67 7.60 -1.28
C ARG A 131 -14.25 6.45 -2.19
N ASN A 132 -13.46 5.51 -1.69
CA ASN A 132 -12.89 4.41 -2.44
C ASN A 132 -13.30 3.07 -1.83
N ALA A 133 -13.81 2.15 -2.64
CA ALA A 133 -14.12 0.79 -2.20
C ALA A 133 -12.84 0.00 -1.84
N GLN A 134 -11.72 0.32 -2.51
CA GLN A 134 -10.40 -0.21 -2.23
C GLN A 134 -9.36 0.91 -2.38
N ALA A 135 -8.34 0.95 -1.50
CA ALA A 135 -7.34 2.00 -1.52
C ALA A 135 -5.91 1.49 -1.74
N SER A 136 -5.54 0.30 -1.28
CA SER A 136 -4.14 -0.16 -1.30
C SER A 136 -3.94 -1.50 -2.00
N VAL A 137 -2.74 -1.69 -2.55
CA VAL A 137 -2.25 -2.95 -3.10
C VAL A 137 -0.74 -3.05 -2.91
N LEU A 138 -0.24 -4.24 -2.59
CA LEU A 138 1.20 -4.53 -2.59
C LEU A 138 1.55 -5.21 -3.92
N ALA A 139 1.75 -4.39 -4.95
CA ALA A 139 2.07 -4.89 -6.28
C ALA A 139 3.55 -5.30 -6.37
N PRO A 140 3.92 -6.23 -7.28
CA PRO A 140 5.31 -6.65 -7.48
C PRO A 140 6.25 -5.53 -7.94
N THR A 141 5.76 -4.52 -8.66
CA THR A 141 6.54 -3.35 -9.15
C THR A 141 7.80 -3.71 -9.95
N GLY A 142 7.77 -4.80 -10.75
CA GLY A 142 8.95 -5.31 -11.47
C GLY A 142 9.62 -4.26 -12.35
N THR A 143 9.01 -3.91 -13.49
CA THR A 143 9.60 -2.94 -14.44
C THR A 143 9.61 -1.52 -13.88
N ILE A 144 8.55 -1.08 -13.24
CA ILE A 144 8.46 0.27 -12.68
C ILE A 144 9.44 0.47 -11.51
N GLY A 145 9.79 -0.60 -10.77
CA GLY A 145 10.81 -0.56 -9.73
C GLY A 145 12.16 -0.09 -10.26
N PHE A 146 12.55 -0.55 -11.46
CA PHE A 146 13.80 -0.09 -12.10
C PHE A 146 13.75 1.39 -12.50
N MET A 147 12.60 1.87 -12.97
CA MET A 147 12.44 3.28 -13.30
C MET A 147 12.48 4.18 -12.05
N MET A 148 12.09 3.65 -10.90
CA MET A 148 12.15 4.34 -9.60
C MET A 148 13.49 4.18 -8.88
N ASP A 149 14.51 3.59 -9.55
CA ASP A 149 15.82 3.31 -8.96
C ASP A 149 15.77 2.44 -7.70
N CYS A 150 14.87 1.46 -7.69
CA CYS A 150 14.73 0.52 -6.59
C CYS A 150 15.69 -0.65 -6.73
N ASP A 151 16.45 -0.95 -5.68
CA ASP A 151 17.30 -2.15 -5.61
C ASP A 151 16.48 -3.45 -5.52
N THR A 152 15.33 -3.40 -4.84
CA THR A 152 14.41 -4.52 -4.72
C THR A 152 13.00 -4.16 -5.19
N THR A 153 12.27 -5.14 -5.74
CA THR A 153 10.93 -4.94 -6.27
C THR A 153 9.86 -5.20 -5.21
N GLY A 154 8.81 -4.38 -5.20
CA GLY A 154 7.71 -4.52 -4.27
C GLY A 154 8.16 -4.70 -2.83
N ILE A 155 7.62 -5.69 -2.17
CA ILE A 155 7.99 -6.09 -0.81
C ILE A 155 8.88 -7.34 -0.79
N GLU A 156 9.50 -7.69 -1.91
CA GLU A 156 10.33 -8.88 -2.08
C GLU A 156 11.74 -8.69 -1.48
N PRO A 157 12.40 -9.79 -1.07
CA PRO A 157 13.81 -9.73 -0.70
C PRO A 157 14.69 -9.54 -1.93
N ASP A 158 15.95 -9.13 -1.74
CA ASP A 158 16.92 -9.22 -2.80
C ASP A 158 17.41 -10.68 -2.96
N PHE A 159 17.25 -11.22 -4.16
CA PHE A 159 17.70 -12.59 -4.47
C PHE A 159 19.16 -12.65 -4.93
N SER A 160 19.74 -11.53 -5.34
CA SER A 160 21.14 -11.40 -5.75
C SER A 160 21.58 -9.95 -5.74
N LEU A 161 22.78 -9.70 -5.23
CA LEU A 161 23.39 -8.37 -5.17
C LEU A 161 23.78 -7.83 -6.56
N VAL A 162 23.98 -8.73 -7.50
CA VAL A 162 24.21 -8.42 -8.93
C VAL A 162 23.21 -9.20 -9.76
N LYS A 163 22.39 -8.49 -10.48
CA LYS A 163 21.29 -9.04 -11.29
C LYS A 163 21.48 -8.70 -12.76
N PHE A 164 20.96 -9.55 -13.62
CA PHE A 164 20.96 -9.30 -15.07
C PHE A 164 19.53 -9.29 -15.57
N LYS A 165 19.14 -8.21 -16.23
CA LYS A 165 17.84 -8.09 -16.88
C LYS A 165 18.02 -8.19 -18.39
N LYS A 166 17.35 -9.17 -19.02
CA LYS A 166 17.25 -9.22 -20.49
C LYS A 166 16.35 -8.09 -20.97
N LEU A 167 16.82 -7.36 -21.97
CA LEU A 167 16.08 -6.26 -22.57
C LEU A 167 15.22 -6.75 -23.73
N VAL A 168 14.05 -6.12 -23.91
CA VAL A 168 13.22 -6.31 -25.10
C VAL A 168 13.99 -5.78 -26.29
N GLY A 169 14.23 -6.60 -27.33
CA GLY A 169 15.05 -6.25 -28.48
C GLY A 169 16.50 -6.75 -28.41
N GLY A 170 16.87 -7.46 -27.35
CA GLY A 170 18.18 -8.10 -27.17
C GLY A 170 19.11 -7.36 -26.22
N GLY A 171 20.16 -8.06 -25.79
CA GLY A 171 21.10 -7.56 -24.80
C GLY A 171 20.68 -7.82 -23.36
N SER A 172 21.54 -7.51 -22.42
CA SER A 172 21.29 -7.59 -20.98
C SER A 172 21.84 -6.37 -20.26
N MET A 173 21.15 -5.93 -19.24
CA MET A 173 21.58 -4.87 -18.35
C MET A 173 21.99 -5.48 -17.00
N GLN A 174 23.17 -5.13 -16.53
CA GLN A 174 23.64 -5.48 -15.20
C GLN A 174 23.11 -4.46 -14.19
N ILE A 175 22.56 -4.94 -13.10
CA ILE A 175 22.03 -4.13 -12.00
C ILE A 175 22.78 -4.54 -10.74
N VAL A 176 23.47 -3.60 -10.12
CA VAL A 176 24.17 -3.79 -8.85
C VAL A 176 23.36 -3.15 -7.74
N ASN A 177 23.16 -3.88 -6.64
CA ASN A 177 22.45 -3.35 -5.48
C ASN A 177 23.27 -2.22 -4.84
N GLN A 178 22.70 -1.02 -4.78
CA GLN A 178 23.36 0.20 -4.29
C GLN A 178 23.36 0.31 -2.75
N THR A 179 22.60 -0.55 -2.08
CA THR A 179 22.55 -0.58 -0.59
C THR A 179 23.84 -1.14 0.01
N ILE A 180 24.68 -1.76 -0.82
CA ILE A 180 25.98 -2.31 -0.42
C ILE A 180 27.06 -1.28 -0.76
N PRO A 181 27.93 -0.91 0.22
CA PRO A 181 29.05 -0.01 -0.02
C PRO A 181 30.07 -0.61 -0.98
#